data_5f78a0da3104aaba34ddd32d753f13f8
#
_entry.id   5f78a0da3104aaba34ddd32d753f13f8
#
_cell.length_a   1.000
_cell.length_b   1.000
_cell.length_c   1.000
_cell.angle_alpha   90.00
_cell.angle_beta   90.00
_cell.angle_gamma   90.00
#
_symmetry.space_group_name_H-M   'P 1'
#
loop_
_entity.id
_entity.type
_entity.pdbx_description
1 polymer ?
#
loop_
_entity_poly.entity_id
_entity_poly.type
_entity_poly.pdbx_seq_one_letter_code
_entity_poly.pdbx_strand_id
1 'polypeptide(L)'
;GKSKGMDTIQGPLGFTDFDAEGMLIEGFDQLSTMATIYNYPYYPQHMEKLGFEKDADWVEYKIYVPDAIPDKHKRISDLIQRKFNLKIKKYTSGKKIAAEYGQAIFELMNEAYAPLYGFSALSQGQIDQYIKMYLPIVDLRMVTLITDADDKLIAVGISMPSLSEALQKAKGRLLPMGWYHLMKVLFMHKYPPMLDLLLV
;
A
#
# COMPACT_ATOMS: atom_id res chain seq x y z
N GLY A 1 6.57 30.83 -4.72
CA GLY A 1 6.42 30.65 -3.26
C GLY A 1 6.48 31.98 -2.51
N LYS A 2 7.61 32.68 -2.54
CA LYS A 2 7.84 33.93 -1.76
C LYS A 2 6.77 35.03 -1.95
N SER A 3 6.29 35.23 -3.16
CA SER A 3 5.22 36.21 -3.45
C SER A 3 3.86 35.84 -2.84
N LYS A 4 3.71 34.61 -2.35
CA LYS A 4 2.53 34.09 -1.65
C LYS A 4 2.78 33.87 -0.15
N GLY A 5 3.89 34.37 0.39
CA GLY A 5 4.25 34.24 1.78
C GLY A 5 4.76 32.84 2.17
N MET A 6 5.13 32.02 1.19
CA MET A 6 5.71 30.69 1.45
C MET A 6 7.22 30.83 1.63
N ASP A 7 7.75 30.21 2.65
CA ASP A 7 9.18 30.21 3.03
C ASP A 7 9.87 28.86 2.82
N THR A 8 9.11 27.79 2.65
CA THR A 8 9.61 26.42 2.52
C THR A 8 9.04 25.77 1.25
N ILE A 9 9.84 24.92 0.62
CA ILE A 9 9.44 23.97 -0.45
C ILE A 9 9.81 22.57 0.04
N GLN A 10 8.84 21.67 0.03
CA GLN A 10 9.00 20.29 0.43
C GLN A 10 8.60 19.36 -0.73
N GLY A 11 9.35 18.29 -0.96
CA GLY A 11 9.05 17.31 -2.01
C GLY A 11 10.27 16.47 -2.38
N PRO A 12 10.07 15.56 -3.35
CA PRO A 12 8.85 15.33 -4.12
C PRO A 12 7.76 14.61 -3.31
N LEU A 13 6.56 15.17 -3.32
CA LEU A 13 5.37 14.61 -2.65
C LEU A 13 4.21 14.55 -3.65
N GLY A 14 3.30 13.59 -3.46
CA GLY A 14 2.03 13.53 -4.15
C GLY A 14 0.95 14.43 -3.54
N PHE A 15 -0.29 14.27 -3.97
CA PHE A 15 -1.45 14.91 -3.35
C PHE A 15 -1.96 14.14 -2.14
N THR A 16 -1.69 12.84 -2.10
CA THR A 16 -2.04 11.92 -1.00
C THR A 16 -0.95 10.88 -0.88
N ASP A 17 -0.89 10.16 0.24
CA ASP A 17 0.03 9.04 0.49
C ASP A 17 -0.15 7.84 -0.46
N PHE A 18 -1.18 7.86 -1.30
CA PHE A 18 -1.35 6.87 -2.38
C PHE A 18 -0.64 7.26 -3.67
N ASP A 19 -0.15 8.47 -3.75
CA ASP A 19 0.67 8.93 -4.86
C ASP A 19 2.13 8.56 -4.63
N ALA A 20 2.90 8.62 -5.69
CA ALA A 20 4.33 8.35 -5.62
C ALA A 20 5.07 9.50 -4.90
N GLU A 21 5.82 9.19 -3.85
CA GLU A 21 6.50 10.17 -2.98
C GLU A 21 7.98 9.85 -2.80
N GLY A 22 8.78 10.89 -2.52
CA GLY A 22 10.20 10.75 -2.24
C GLY A 22 11.05 10.45 -3.48
N MET A 23 12.26 9.99 -3.25
CA MET A 23 13.17 9.48 -4.28
C MET A 23 13.98 8.32 -3.73
N LEU A 24 14.33 7.37 -4.58
CA LEU A 24 15.18 6.25 -4.22
C LEU A 24 16.59 6.75 -3.92
N ILE A 25 17.14 6.38 -2.77
CA ILE A 25 18.50 6.71 -2.34
C ILE A 25 19.36 5.46 -2.10
N GLU A 26 18.73 4.32 -1.79
CA GLU A 26 19.38 3.02 -1.58
C GLU A 26 18.58 1.91 -2.28
N GLY A 27 19.21 0.77 -2.59
CA GLY A 27 18.55 -0.38 -3.20
C GLY A 27 18.34 -0.26 -4.71
N PHE A 28 19.19 0.49 -5.42
CA PHE A 28 19.12 0.66 -6.88
C PHE A 28 19.27 -0.65 -7.67
N ASP A 29 19.81 -1.69 -7.05
CA ASP A 29 19.96 -3.04 -7.58
C ASP A 29 18.77 -3.95 -7.30
N GLN A 30 17.80 -3.48 -6.51
CA GLN A 30 16.61 -4.23 -6.17
C GLN A 30 15.49 -3.99 -7.18
N LEU A 31 14.65 -5.01 -7.36
CA LEU A 31 13.42 -4.86 -8.15
C LEU A 31 12.40 -4.06 -7.35
N SER A 32 12.05 -2.86 -7.83
CA SER A 32 11.05 -2.00 -7.21
C SER A 32 9.69 -2.68 -7.10
N THR A 33 8.93 -2.37 -6.05
CA THR A 33 7.51 -2.69 -6.00
C THR A 33 6.69 -1.71 -6.86
N MET A 34 5.40 -1.96 -7.02
CA MET A 34 4.54 -1.06 -7.80
C MET A 34 4.35 0.30 -7.12
N ALA A 35 4.45 0.33 -5.79
CA ALA A 35 4.29 1.54 -4.99
C ALA A 35 5.60 2.35 -4.84
N THR A 36 6.76 1.71 -5.04
CA THR A 36 8.06 2.34 -4.85
C THR A 36 8.50 3.10 -6.10
N ILE A 37 9.03 4.30 -5.90
CA ILE A 37 9.61 5.09 -6.99
C ILE A 37 10.99 4.55 -7.35
N TYR A 38 11.29 4.53 -8.64
CA TYR A 38 12.65 4.32 -9.16
C TYR A 38 13.15 5.58 -9.85
N ASN A 39 14.36 5.99 -9.51
CA ASN A 39 15.12 7.04 -10.18
C ASN A 39 16.59 6.64 -10.31
N TYR A 40 17.35 7.37 -11.13
CA TYR A 40 18.77 7.14 -11.24
C TYR A 40 19.55 7.69 -10.02
N PRO A 41 20.73 7.09 -9.68
CA PRO A 41 21.51 7.49 -8.50
C PRO A 41 21.99 8.95 -8.48
N TYR A 42 21.96 9.65 -9.61
CA TYR A 42 22.37 11.05 -9.65
C TYR A 42 21.30 12.04 -9.14
N TYR A 43 20.03 11.61 -8.95
CA TYR A 43 18.95 12.50 -8.51
C TYR A 43 19.21 13.15 -7.13
N PRO A 44 19.61 12.40 -6.09
CA PRO A 44 19.95 13.00 -4.80
C PRO A 44 21.02 14.08 -4.91
N GLN A 45 22.08 13.83 -5.70
CA GLN A 45 23.14 14.82 -5.93
C GLN A 45 22.65 16.11 -6.60
N HIS A 46 21.65 16.01 -7.49
CA HIS A 46 21.04 17.19 -8.09
C HIS A 46 20.19 17.96 -7.10
N MET A 47 19.45 17.29 -6.22
CA MET A 47 18.67 17.93 -5.17
C MET A 47 19.57 18.69 -4.20
N GLU A 48 20.68 18.10 -3.76
CA GLU A 48 21.68 18.74 -2.90
C GLU A 48 22.30 19.99 -3.59
N LYS A 49 22.65 19.89 -4.87
CA LYS A 49 23.18 21.02 -5.65
C LYS A 49 22.18 22.17 -5.81
N LEU A 50 20.90 21.87 -5.78
CA LEU A 50 19.82 22.85 -5.82
C LEU A 50 19.52 23.46 -4.44
N GLY A 51 20.20 23.01 -3.38
CA GLY A 51 20.05 23.51 -2.03
C GLY A 51 18.95 22.84 -1.22
N PHE A 52 18.45 21.69 -1.66
CA PHE A 52 17.55 20.88 -0.85
C PHE A 52 18.33 20.05 0.17
N GLU A 53 17.73 19.88 1.35
CA GLU A 53 18.23 19.02 2.41
C GLU A 53 17.27 17.86 2.64
N LYS A 54 17.79 16.75 3.16
CA LYS A 54 16.96 15.59 3.51
C LYS A 54 16.09 15.91 4.72
N ASP A 55 14.80 15.63 4.62
CA ASP A 55 13.82 15.89 5.67
C ASP A 55 13.32 14.59 6.34
N ALA A 56 12.94 13.57 5.56
CA ALA A 56 12.47 12.29 6.06
C ALA A 56 12.95 11.12 5.21
N ASP A 57 12.93 9.93 5.80
CA ASP A 57 13.20 8.66 5.12
C ASP A 57 11.96 7.76 5.18
N TRP A 58 11.62 7.15 4.07
CA TRP A 58 10.72 6.00 3.99
C TRP A 58 11.54 4.74 3.80
N VAL A 59 11.17 3.67 4.48
CA VAL A 59 11.87 2.39 4.39
C VAL A 59 10.93 1.30 3.87
N GLU A 60 11.45 0.46 2.99
CA GLU A 60 10.77 -0.72 2.48
C GLU A 60 11.46 -1.97 3.00
N TYR A 61 10.67 -2.92 3.54
CA TYR A 61 11.18 -4.15 4.10
C TYR A 61 10.77 -5.35 3.25
N LYS A 62 11.76 -6.17 2.87
CA LYS A 62 11.51 -7.48 2.31
C LYS A 62 11.44 -8.52 3.42
N ILE A 63 10.25 -9.09 3.63
CA ILE A 63 10.02 -10.10 4.65
C ILE A 63 9.98 -11.48 3.98
N TYR A 64 10.78 -12.40 4.50
CA TYR A 64 10.74 -13.80 4.09
C TYR A 64 9.71 -14.53 4.93
N VAL A 65 8.66 -15.06 4.28
CA VAL A 65 7.59 -15.79 4.96
C VAL A 65 8.13 -17.18 5.33
N PRO A 66 8.05 -17.59 6.60
CA PRO A 66 8.47 -18.93 7.02
C PRO A 66 7.49 -19.98 6.49
N ASP A 67 7.94 -21.24 6.36
CA ASP A 67 7.13 -22.38 5.89
C ASP A 67 5.87 -22.61 6.75
N ALA A 68 5.94 -22.27 8.03
CA ALA A 68 4.81 -22.32 8.95
C ALA A 68 4.79 -21.10 9.87
N ILE A 69 3.58 -20.65 10.23
CA ILE A 69 3.42 -19.57 11.21
C ILE A 69 3.98 -20.05 12.56
N PRO A 70 4.96 -19.32 13.16
CA PRO A 70 5.52 -19.70 14.46
C PRO A 70 4.44 -19.80 15.55
N ASP A 71 4.53 -20.79 16.41
CA ASP A 71 3.54 -21.04 17.47
C ASP A 71 3.36 -19.86 18.43
N LYS A 72 4.44 -19.10 18.64
CA LYS A 72 4.39 -17.85 19.42
C LYS A 72 3.38 -16.88 18.82
N HIS A 73 3.39 -16.69 17.50
CA HIS A 73 2.49 -15.75 16.82
C HIS A 73 1.04 -16.25 16.85
N LYS A 74 0.82 -17.55 16.63
CA LYS A 74 -0.53 -18.15 16.76
C LYS A 74 -1.11 -17.91 18.15
N ARG A 75 -0.32 -18.25 19.19
CA ARG A 75 -0.74 -18.09 20.59
C ARG A 75 -1.03 -16.64 20.96
N ILE A 76 -0.22 -15.69 20.48
CA ILE A 76 -0.44 -14.25 20.74
C ILE A 76 -1.71 -13.80 20.00
N SER A 77 -1.90 -14.19 18.76
CA SER A 77 -3.11 -13.87 17.99
C SER A 77 -4.37 -14.39 18.68
N ASP A 78 -4.38 -15.65 19.10
CA ASP A 78 -5.51 -16.26 19.81
C ASP A 78 -5.79 -15.54 21.14
N LEU A 79 -4.75 -15.16 21.87
CA LEU A 79 -4.89 -14.46 23.15
C LEU A 79 -5.52 -13.06 22.94
N ILE A 80 -5.02 -12.30 21.96
CA ILE A 80 -5.52 -10.96 21.63
C ILE A 80 -6.98 -11.06 21.16
N GLN A 81 -7.28 -11.99 20.26
CA GLN A 81 -8.61 -12.23 19.75
C GLN A 81 -9.63 -12.48 20.89
N ARG A 82 -9.28 -13.36 21.83
CA ARG A 82 -10.12 -13.67 23.00
C ARG A 82 -10.22 -12.50 23.97
N LYS A 83 -9.09 -11.84 24.29
CA LYS A 83 -9.03 -10.74 25.26
C LYS A 83 -9.89 -9.57 24.85
N PHE A 84 -9.90 -9.23 23.57
CA PHE A 84 -10.60 -8.08 23.02
C PHE A 84 -11.89 -8.45 22.26
N ASN A 85 -12.28 -9.73 22.28
CA ASN A 85 -13.45 -10.25 21.57
C ASN A 85 -13.47 -9.85 20.07
N LEU A 86 -12.30 -9.97 19.41
CA LEU A 86 -12.13 -9.58 18.02
C LEU A 86 -12.71 -10.62 17.06
N LYS A 87 -13.26 -10.16 15.95
CA LYS A 87 -13.82 -11.00 14.88
C LYS A 87 -13.06 -10.77 13.59
N ILE A 88 -12.57 -11.84 12.97
CA ILE A 88 -11.97 -11.79 11.64
C ILE A 88 -13.07 -11.95 10.61
N LYS A 89 -13.20 -10.99 9.70
CA LYS A 89 -14.18 -11.03 8.61
C LYS A 89 -13.49 -11.25 7.26
N LYS A 90 -14.06 -12.14 6.47
CA LYS A 90 -13.67 -12.43 5.09
C LYS A 90 -14.86 -12.25 4.17
N TYR A 91 -14.63 -11.73 2.99
CA TYR A 91 -15.66 -11.44 2.00
C TYR A 91 -15.34 -12.13 0.67
N THR A 92 -16.39 -12.51 -0.03
CA THR A 92 -16.31 -13.08 -1.40
C THR A 92 -16.90 -12.15 -2.46
N SER A 93 -17.47 -11.01 -2.05
CA SER A 93 -18.07 -10.01 -2.92
C SER A 93 -17.53 -8.61 -2.63
N GLY A 94 -16.89 -7.99 -3.64
CA GLY A 94 -16.40 -6.62 -3.54
C GLY A 94 -17.51 -5.60 -3.35
N LYS A 95 -18.70 -5.84 -3.92
CA LYS A 95 -19.87 -4.98 -3.70
C LYS A 95 -20.34 -5.03 -2.25
N LYS A 96 -20.28 -6.21 -1.62
CA LYS A 96 -20.70 -6.38 -0.22
C LYS A 96 -19.72 -5.68 0.73
N ILE A 97 -18.42 -5.87 0.55
CA ILE A 97 -17.40 -5.18 1.37
C ILE A 97 -17.47 -3.66 1.19
N ALA A 98 -17.69 -3.18 -0.06
CA ALA A 98 -17.86 -1.76 -0.33
C ALA A 98 -19.07 -1.17 0.41
N ALA A 99 -20.20 -1.86 0.39
CA ALA A 99 -21.43 -1.40 1.04
C ALA A 99 -21.34 -1.42 2.58
N GLU A 100 -20.71 -2.45 3.15
CA GLU A 100 -20.64 -2.62 4.61
C GLU A 100 -19.47 -1.88 5.26
N TYR A 101 -18.29 -1.87 4.64
CA TYR A 101 -17.05 -1.35 5.23
C TYR A 101 -16.25 -0.41 4.33
N GLY A 102 -16.70 -0.14 3.10
CA GLY A 102 -15.94 0.71 2.19
C GLY A 102 -15.58 2.06 2.81
N GLN A 103 -16.55 2.75 3.37
CA GLN A 103 -16.33 4.03 4.05
C GLN A 103 -15.41 3.84 5.28
N ALA A 104 -15.73 2.86 6.14
CA ALA A 104 -15.00 2.63 7.39
C ALA A 104 -13.52 2.26 7.16
N ILE A 105 -13.19 1.59 6.04
CA ILE A 105 -11.79 1.28 5.68
C ILE A 105 -10.99 2.57 5.48
N PHE A 106 -11.51 3.52 4.72
CA PHE A 106 -10.80 4.76 4.43
C PHE A 106 -10.81 5.75 5.62
N GLU A 107 -11.86 5.74 6.43
CA GLU A 107 -11.89 6.49 7.70
C GLU A 107 -10.83 5.95 8.66
N LEU A 108 -10.71 4.63 8.79
CA LEU A 108 -9.68 3.99 9.59
C LEU A 108 -8.27 4.34 9.08
N MET A 109 -8.08 4.37 7.76
CA MET A 109 -6.81 4.80 7.15
C MET A 109 -6.50 6.25 7.49
N ASN A 110 -7.47 7.16 7.36
CA ASN A 110 -7.30 8.55 7.74
C ASN A 110 -6.90 8.70 9.23
N GLU A 111 -7.51 7.91 10.12
CA GLU A 111 -7.21 7.93 11.54
C GLU A 111 -5.81 7.35 11.85
N ALA A 112 -5.51 6.18 11.28
CA ALA A 112 -4.27 5.47 11.55
C ALA A 112 -3.03 6.15 10.95
N TYR A 113 -3.19 6.81 9.80
CA TYR A 113 -2.08 7.46 9.09
C TYR A 113 -1.90 8.94 9.47
N ALA A 114 -2.85 9.52 10.21
CA ALA A 114 -2.77 10.92 10.65
C ALA A 114 -1.41 11.33 11.30
N PRO A 115 -0.74 10.46 12.09
CA PRO A 115 0.56 10.80 12.67
C PRO A 115 1.75 10.60 11.71
N LEU A 116 1.55 10.06 10.50
CA LEU A 116 2.63 9.83 9.55
C LEU A 116 3.10 11.15 8.92
N TYR A 117 4.40 11.19 8.62
CA TYR A 117 5.02 12.34 8.01
C TYR A 117 4.42 12.64 6.63
N GLY A 118 4.02 13.90 6.40
CA GLY A 118 3.45 14.33 5.12
C GLY A 118 2.02 13.91 4.85
N PHE A 119 1.40 13.11 5.73
CA PHE A 119 0.07 12.58 5.52
C PHE A 119 -0.99 13.66 5.29
N SER A 120 -1.78 13.48 4.24
CA SER A 120 -2.96 14.29 3.94
C SER A 120 -4.23 13.43 4.01
N ALA A 121 -5.13 13.78 4.91
CA ALA A 121 -6.39 13.04 5.05
C ALA A 121 -7.22 13.08 3.76
N LEU A 122 -7.74 11.92 3.36
CA LEU A 122 -8.61 11.79 2.21
C LEU A 122 -9.93 12.51 2.44
N SER A 123 -10.31 13.35 1.50
CA SER A 123 -11.65 13.95 1.44
C SER A 123 -12.70 12.90 1.05
N GLN A 124 -13.98 13.17 1.36
CA GLN A 124 -15.06 12.24 1.01
C GLN A 124 -15.12 11.92 -0.49
N GLY A 125 -14.88 12.89 -1.36
CA GLY A 125 -14.85 12.68 -2.80
C GLY A 125 -13.72 11.73 -3.26
N GLN A 126 -12.55 11.80 -2.61
CA GLN A 126 -11.44 10.87 -2.86
C GLN A 126 -11.77 9.47 -2.34
N ILE A 127 -12.36 9.36 -1.15
CA ILE A 127 -12.82 8.09 -0.57
C ILE A 127 -13.80 7.39 -1.52
N ASP A 128 -14.82 8.10 -1.99
CA ASP A 128 -15.81 7.57 -2.93
C ASP A 128 -15.18 7.09 -4.25
N GLN A 129 -14.18 7.82 -4.73
CA GLN A 129 -13.43 7.45 -5.93
C GLN A 129 -12.58 6.21 -5.70
N TYR A 130 -11.86 6.12 -4.58
CA TYR A 130 -10.99 4.99 -4.26
C TYR A 130 -11.79 3.71 -4.00
N ILE A 131 -12.93 3.77 -3.32
CA ILE A 131 -13.84 2.64 -3.17
C ILE A 131 -14.21 2.06 -4.54
N LYS A 132 -14.58 2.92 -5.49
CA LYS A 132 -14.96 2.51 -6.85
C LYS A 132 -13.78 1.96 -7.66
N MET A 133 -12.59 2.48 -7.45
CA MET A 133 -11.39 2.14 -8.22
C MET A 133 -10.74 0.85 -7.72
N TYR A 134 -10.51 0.73 -6.41
CA TYR A 134 -9.68 -0.34 -5.86
C TYR A 134 -10.48 -1.59 -5.49
N LEU A 135 -11.65 -1.47 -4.88
CA LEU A 135 -12.38 -2.65 -4.42
C LEU A 135 -12.78 -3.66 -5.52
N PRO A 136 -13.04 -3.25 -6.78
CA PRO A 136 -13.32 -4.23 -7.84
C PRO A 136 -12.12 -5.04 -8.32
N ILE A 137 -10.88 -4.55 -8.09
CA ILE A 137 -9.65 -5.17 -8.62
C ILE A 137 -8.87 -5.95 -7.56
N VAL A 138 -9.18 -5.75 -6.28
CA VAL A 138 -8.51 -6.45 -5.18
C VAL A 138 -8.99 -7.89 -5.07
N ASP A 139 -8.06 -8.84 -4.92
CA ASP A 139 -8.39 -10.22 -4.59
C ASP A 139 -8.86 -10.32 -3.14
N LEU A 140 -10.16 -10.51 -2.95
CA LEU A 140 -10.78 -10.53 -1.62
C LEU A 140 -10.28 -11.66 -0.72
N ARG A 141 -9.66 -12.69 -1.26
CA ARG A 141 -9.01 -13.74 -0.47
C ARG A 141 -7.82 -13.18 0.31
N MET A 142 -7.22 -12.11 -0.20
CA MET A 142 -6.06 -11.43 0.37
C MET A 142 -6.45 -10.20 1.21
N VAL A 143 -7.75 -9.94 1.39
CA VAL A 143 -8.27 -8.90 2.29
C VAL A 143 -8.72 -9.51 3.59
N THR A 144 -8.31 -8.92 4.70
CA THR A 144 -8.73 -9.31 6.05
C THR A 144 -9.20 -8.09 6.80
N LEU A 145 -10.41 -8.15 7.31
CA LEU A 145 -10.98 -7.13 8.18
C LEU A 145 -11.06 -7.68 9.61
N ILE A 146 -10.74 -6.85 10.59
CA ILE A 146 -10.87 -7.18 11.99
C ILE A 146 -11.84 -6.18 12.63
N THR A 147 -12.88 -6.70 13.27
CA THR A 147 -13.85 -5.90 14.00
C THR A 147 -13.82 -6.24 15.48
N ASP A 148 -14.27 -5.30 16.30
CA ASP A 148 -14.50 -5.52 17.74
C ASP A 148 -15.84 -6.23 18.02
N ALA A 149 -16.23 -6.26 19.29
CA ALA A 149 -17.49 -6.87 19.74
C ALA A 149 -18.72 -6.22 19.13
N ASP A 150 -18.67 -4.90 18.93
CA ASP A 150 -19.76 -4.04 18.43
C ASP A 150 -19.77 -3.93 16.90
N ASP A 151 -18.97 -4.75 16.23
CA ASP A 151 -18.82 -4.79 14.77
C ASP A 151 -18.13 -3.56 14.15
N LYS A 152 -17.49 -2.73 14.97
CA LYS A 152 -16.68 -1.61 14.51
C LYS A 152 -15.37 -2.14 13.89
N LEU A 153 -15.03 -1.63 12.70
CA LEU A 153 -13.74 -1.95 12.06
C LEU A 153 -12.60 -1.34 12.86
N ILE A 154 -11.62 -2.15 13.22
CA ILE A 154 -10.43 -1.74 14.00
C ILE A 154 -9.11 -2.04 13.31
N ALA A 155 -9.11 -2.92 12.32
CA ALA A 155 -7.93 -3.16 11.49
C ALA A 155 -8.32 -3.70 10.12
N VAL A 156 -7.50 -3.39 9.13
CA VAL A 156 -7.58 -3.95 7.77
C VAL A 156 -6.21 -4.35 7.29
N GLY A 157 -6.12 -5.53 6.67
CA GLY A 157 -4.94 -5.98 5.95
C GLY A 157 -5.29 -6.27 4.51
N ILE A 158 -4.58 -5.65 3.57
CA ILE A 158 -4.75 -5.85 2.14
C ILE A 158 -3.41 -6.31 1.57
N SER A 159 -3.38 -7.50 0.99
CA SER A 159 -2.22 -7.99 0.26
C SER A 159 -2.56 -8.06 -1.22
N MET A 160 -1.59 -7.77 -2.06
CA MET A 160 -1.72 -7.89 -3.51
C MET A 160 -0.56 -8.68 -4.09
N PRO A 161 -0.79 -9.47 -5.16
CA PRO A 161 0.31 -10.08 -5.90
C PRO A 161 1.20 -8.99 -6.45
N SER A 162 2.52 -9.05 -6.20
CA SER A 162 3.44 -8.09 -6.79
C SER A 162 3.45 -8.24 -8.31
N LEU A 163 3.28 -7.14 -9.02
CA LEU A 163 3.33 -7.07 -10.48
C LEU A 163 4.73 -6.80 -11.04
N SER A 164 5.70 -6.56 -10.16
CA SER A 164 7.04 -6.07 -10.53
C SER A 164 7.77 -6.97 -11.53
N GLU A 165 7.78 -8.28 -11.30
CA GLU A 165 8.38 -9.22 -12.27
C GLU A 165 7.63 -9.27 -13.59
N ALA A 166 6.30 -9.16 -13.57
CA ALA A 166 5.50 -9.16 -14.78
C ALA A 166 5.76 -7.90 -15.62
N LEU A 167 5.85 -6.74 -14.96
CA LEU A 167 6.19 -5.47 -15.60
C LEU A 167 7.62 -5.48 -16.14
N GLN A 168 8.57 -6.06 -15.42
CA GLN A 168 9.95 -6.24 -15.88
C GLN A 168 10.00 -7.11 -17.14
N LYS A 169 9.29 -8.27 -17.15
CA LYS A 169 9.18 -9.14 -18.33
C LYS A 169 8.50 -8.44 -19.52
N ALA A 170 7.52 -7.60 -19.23
CA ALA A 170 6.85 -6.76 -20.23
C ALA A 170 7.71 -5.57 -20.71
N LYS A 171 8.88 -5.32 -20.09
CA LYS A 171 9.77 -4.17 -20.38
C LYS A 171 9.03 -2.83 -20.37
N GLY A 172 8.06 -2.66 -19.46
CA GLY A 172 7.21 -1.48 -19.35
C GLY A 172 6.25 -1.23 -20.53
N ARG A 173 6.04 -2.22 -21.41
CA ARG A 173 5.16 -2.10 -22.58
C ARG A 173 4.03 -3.12 -22.51
N LEU A 174 2.78 -2.65 -22.65
CA LEU A 174 1.62 -3.54 -22.67
C LEU A 174 1.44 -4.23 -24.04
N LEU A 175 1.72 -3.51 -25.12
CA LEU A 175 1.57 -4.03 -26.48
C LEU A 175 2.94 -4.35 -27.12
N PRO A 176 3.02 -5.39 -27.97
CA PRO A 176 1.92 -6.29 -28.36
C PRO A 176 1.60 -7.41 -27.36
N MET A 177 2.56 -7.86 -26.52
CA MET A 177 2.38 -9.05 -25.68
C MET A 177 2.64 -8.81 -24.17
N GLY A 178 2.99 -7.60 -23.75
CA GLY A 178 3.30 -7.29 -22.34
C GLY A 178 2.10 -7.51 -21.41
N TRP A 179 0.88 -7.22 -21.87
CA TRP A 179 -0.37 -7.47 -21.15
C TRP A 179 -0.52 -8.95 -20.71
N TYR A 180 0.01 -9.89 -21.49
CA TYR A 180 -0.06 -11.32 -21.15
C TYR A 180 0.64 -11.64 -19.83
N HIS A 181 1.79 -11.02 -19.55
CA HIS A 181 2.51 -11.21 -18.29
C HIS A 181 1.71 -10.71 -17.09
N LEU A 182 1.01 -9.58 -17.23
CA LEU A 182 0.14 -9.04 -16.19
C LEU A 182 -1.11 -9.90 -15.97
N MET A 183 -1.78 -10.30 -17.07
CA MET A 183 -2.95 -11.17 -17.00
C MET A 183 -2.65 -12.50 -16.32
N LYS A 184 -1.45 -13.05 -16.55
CA LYS A 184 -1.01 -14.29 -15.91
C LYS A 184 -0.93 -14.17 -14.39
N VAL A 185 -0.47 -13.04 -13.87
CA VAL A 185 -0.40 -12.78 -12.42
C VAL A 185 -1.79 -12.52 -11.85
N LEU A 186 -2.58 -11.67 -12.50
CA LEU A 186 -3.87 -11.22 -11.97
C LEU A 186 -4.97 -12.28 -12.04
N PHE A 187 -5.01 -13.08 -13.11
CA PHE A 187 -6.16 -13.93 -13.40
C PHE A 187 -5.87 -15.44 -13.49
N MET A 188 -4.62 -15.85 -13.73
CA MET A 188 -4.28 -17.28 -13.85
C MET A 188 -3.88 -17.91 -12.51
N HIS A 189 -4.09 -17.23 -11.40
CA HIS A 189 -3.85 -17.71 -10.03
C HIS A 189 -2.44 -18.27 -9.76
N LYS A 190 -1.47 -17.93 -10.58
CA LYS A 190 -0.06 -18.18 -10.28
C LYS A 190 0.46 -16.94 -9.56
N TYR A 191 0.22 -16.91 -8.25
CA TYR A 191 0.78 -15.85 -7.42
C TYR A 191 2.29 -15.77 -7.60
N PRO A 192 2.84 -14.58 -7.79
CA PRO A 192 4.27 -14.40 -7.75
C PRO A 192 4.81 -14.77 -6.35
N PRO A 193 6.10 -15.07 -6.24
CA PRO A 193 6.71 -15.37 -4.93
C PRO A 193 6.71 -14.19 -3.96
N MET A 194 6.27 -13.02 -4.40
CA MET A 194 6.24 -11.77 -3.63
C MET A 194 4.83 -11.16 -3.62
N LEU A 195 4.45 -10.63 -2.47
CA LEU A 195 3.20 -9.92 -2.24
C LEU A 195 3.53 -8.51 -1.74
N ASP A 196 2.76 -7.53 -2.19
CA ASP A 196 2.75 -6.19 -1.62
C ASP A 196 1.69 -6.16 -0.51
N LEU A 197 2.03 -5.62 0.66
CA LEU A 197 1.18 -5.67 1.85
C LEU A 197 0.93 -4.26 2.38
N LEU A 198 -0.36 -3.92 2.54
CA LEU A 198 -0.83 -2.75 3.26
C LEU A 198 -1.50 -3.20 4.57
N LEU A 199 -1.08 -2.62 5.67
CA LEU A 199 -1.66 -2.83 7.00
C LEU A 199 -2.15 -1.48 7.56
N VAL A 200 -3.36 -1.48 8.10
CA VAL A 200 -3.97 -0.33 8.78
C VAL A 200 -4.56 -0.77 10.12
#